data_f0c153f67b3d1bbd4fdf4f28761e6902
#
_entry.id   f0c153f67b3d1bbd4fdf4f28761e6902
#
_cell.length_a   1.000
_cell.length_b   1.000
_cell.length_c   1.000
_cell.angle_alpha   90.00
_cell.angle_beta   90.00
_cell.angle_gamma   90.00
#
_symmetry.space_group_name_H-M   'P 1'
#
loop_
_entity.id
_entity.type
_entity.pdbx_description
1 polymer ?
#
loop_
_entity_poly.entity_id
_entity_poly.type
_entity_poly.pdbx_seq_one_letter_code
_entity_poly.pdbx_strand_id
1 'polypeptide(L)'
;MQFVTLVRLRPSPIGILPTEREPGIYEMEWSKLSKQMQLVGGKIQIMLNVLGNDYDLLIIGEAEDPKVLPRIDALCKREGFVAKTHPAVDAEEYARLVHEIADIVHRGGYPSTPLDDEEQQQA
;
A
#
# COMPACT_ATOMS: atom_id res chain seq x y z
N MET A 1 0.43 8.04 8.69
CA MET A 1 1.15 7.44 7.55
C MET A 1 0.16 6.77 6.62
N GLN A 2 0.23 7.13 5.37
CA GLN A 2 -0.64 6.54 4.37
C GLN A 2 -0.11 5.15 3.95
N PHE A 3 -1.02 4.24 3.66
CA PHE A 3 -0.64 2.91 3.17
C PHE A 3 -1.57 2.46 2.04
N VAL A 4 -1.07 1.50 1.27
CA VAL A 4 -1.83 0.83 0.21
C VAL A 4 -1.78 -0.67 0.47
N THR A 5 -2.93 -1.32 0.41
CA THR A 5 -3.02 -2.78 0.50
C THR A 5 -3.68 -3.32 -0.75
N LEU A 6 -3.01 -4.26 -1.39
CA LEU A 6 -3.55 -5.00 -2.52
C LEU A 6 -3.93 -6.38 -2.03
N VAL A 7 -5.18 -6.76 -2.22
CA VAL A 7 -5.73 -8.01 -1.69
C VAL A 7 -6.24 -8.90 -2.80
N ARG A 8 -5.82 -10.16 -2.78
CA ARG A 8 -6.40 -11.20 -3.62
C ARG A 8 -7.28 -12.05 -2.73
N LEU A 9 -8.56 -12.13 -3.06
CA LEU A 9 -9.50 -12.96 -2.35
C LEU A 9 -9.25 -14.42 -2.67
N ARG A 10 -9.46 -15.28 -1.68
CA ARG A 10 -9.29 -16.72 -1.88
C ARG A 10 -10.47 -17.25 -2.68
N PRO A 11 -10.22 -18.00 -3.77
CA PRO A 11 -11.31 -18.65 -4.49
C PRO A 11 -11.96 -19.74 -3.63
N SER A 12 -13.21 -20.06 -3.94
CA SER A 12 -13.88 -21.19 -3.34
C SER A 12 -13.19 -22.51 -3.76
N PRO A 13 -13.50 -23.63 -3.10
CA PRO A 13 -12.91 -24.93 -3.47
C PRO A 13 -13.11 -25.31 -4.94
N ILE A 14 -14.13 -24.78 -5.61
CA ILE A 14 -14.36 -25.03 -7.03
C ILE A 14 -13.75 -23.95 -7.94
N GLY A 15 -12.95 -23.05 -7.38
CA GLY A 15 -12.22 -22.04 -8.14
C GLY A 15 -13.01 -20.80 -8.50
N ILE A 16 -14.22 -20.65 -8.02
CA ILE A 16 -15.09 -19.50 -8.29
C ILE A 16 -15.03 -18.55 -7.09
N LEU A 17 -14.80 -17.27 -7.33
CA LEU A 17 -14.79 -16.26 -6.28
C LEU A 17 -16.21 -16.10 -5.70
N PRO A 18 -16.33 -15.76 -4.40
CA PRO A 18 -17.64 -15.54 -3.77
C PRO A 18 -18.50 -14.52 -4.50
N THR A 19 -17.86 -13.49 -5.08
CA THR A 19 -18.56 -12.45 -5.87
C THR A 19 -19.33 -13.03 -7.06
N GLU A 20 -18.86 -14.14 -7.62
CA GLU A 20 -19.45 -14.75 -8.80
C GLU A 20 -20.59 -15.69 -8.46
N ARG A 21 -20.57 -16.23 -7.23
CA ARG A 21 -21.56 -17.22 -6.81
C ARG A 21 -22.65 -16.61 -5.94
N GLU A 22 -22.26 -15.84 -4.92
CA GLU A 22 -23.16 -15.31 -3.93
C GLU A 22 -22.78 -13.88 -3.57
N PRO A 23 -23.43 -12.88 -4.19
CA PRO A 23 -23.10 -11.47 -3.95
C PRO A 23 -23.17 -11.06 -2.47
N GLY A 24 -24.09 -11.62 -1.71
CA GLY A 24 -24.22 -11.32 -0.29
C GLY A 24 -22.99 -11.75 0.52
N ILE A 25 -22.36 -12.85 0.14
CA ILE A 25 -21.13 -13.32 0.79
C ILE A 25 -19.98 -12.36 0.51
N TYR A 26 -19.90 -11.85 -0.71
CA TYR A 26 -18.88 -10.86 -1.05
C TYR A 26 -19.01 -9.60 -0.19
N GLU A 27 -20.22 -9.09 -0.04
CA GLU A 27 -20.46 -7.91 0.80
C GLU A 27 -20.04 -8.15 2.24
N MET A 28 -20.32 -9.34 2.77
CA MET A 28 -19.89 -9.72 4.11
C MET A 28 -18.38 -9.76 4.23
N GLU A 29 -17.70 -10.34 3.25
CA GLU A 29 -16.26 -10.52 3.28
C GLU A 29 -15.52 -9.17 3.32
N TRP A 30 -15.82 -8.27 2.41
CA TRP A 30 -15.11 -7.00 2.38
C TRP A 30 -15.51 -6.09 3.56
N SER A 31 -16.75 -6.17 4.02
CA SER A 31 -17.21 -5.42 5.19
C SER A 31 -16.50 -5.90 6.45
N LYS A 32 -16.37 -7.21 6.59
CA LYS A 32 -15.64 -7.82 7.70
C LYS A 32 -14.17 -7.39 7.68
N LEU A 33 -13.54 -7.47 6.52
CA LEU A 33 -12.14 -7.06 6.36
C LEU A 33 -11.96 -5.61 6.75
N SER A 34 -12.85 -4.73 6.30
CA SER A 34 -12.80 -3.32 6.63
C SER A 34 -12.85 -3.08 8.15
N LYS A 35 -13.78 -3.74 8.83
CA LYS A 35 -13.92 -3.61 10.28
C LYS A 35 -12.70 -4.15 11.02
N GLN A 36 -12.16 -5.26 10.57
CA GLN A 36 -10.97 -5.85 11.18
C GLN A 36 -9.73 -4.99 10.99
N MET A 37 -9.58 -4.38 9.82
CA MET A 37 -8.49 -3.45 9.58
C MET A 37 -8.55 -2.24 10.52
N GLN A 38 -9.75 -1.73 10.78
CA GLN A 38 -9.94 -0.66 11.74
C GLN A 38 -9.54 -1.09 13.16
N LEU A 39 -9.86 -2.31 13.54
CA LEU A 39 -9.49 -2.83 14.87
C LEU A 39 -7.97 -2.90 15.06
N VAL A 40 -7.21 -3.14 14.01
CA VAL A 40 -5.75 -3.18 14.12
C VAL A 40 -5.10 -1.82 13.87
N GLY A 41 -5.89 -0.77 13.67
CA GLY A 41 -5.40 0.60 13.59
C GLY A 41 -5.34 1.19 12.20
N GLY A 42 -5.87 0.52 11.19
CA GLY A 42 -5.91 1.03 9.83
C GLY A 42 -7.20 1.76 9.54
N LYS A 43 -7.13 3.05 9.28
CA LYS A 43 -8.29 3.84 8.89
C LYS A 43 -8.44 3.79 7.38
N ILE A 44 -9.45 3.11 6.89
CA ILE A 44 -9.68 2.97 5.46
C ILE A 44 -10.27 4.23 4.89
N GLN A 45 -9.66 4.75 3.84
CA GLN A 45 -10.14 5.93 3.13
C GLN A 45 -10.83 5.54 1.82
N ILE A 46 -10.25 4.60 1.09
CA ILE A 46 -10.77 4.16 -0.20
C ILE A 46 -10.62 2.65 -0.28
N MET A 47 -11.67 1.98 -0.73
CA MET A 47 -11.63 0.55 -1.04
C MET A 47 -12.24 0.37 -2.43
N LEU A 48 -11.45 -0.15 -3.35
CA LEU A 48 -11.84 -0.34 -4.74
C LEU A 48 -11.71 -1.80 -5.15
N ASN A 49 -12.65 -2.27 -5.95
CA ASN A 49 -12.45 -3.51 -6.67
C ASN A 49 -11.57 -3.23 -7.88
N VAL A 50 -10.55 -4.05 -8.06
CA VAL A 50 -9.65 -3.95 -9.20
C VAL A 50 -10.08 -4.99 -10.22
N LEU A 51 -10.41 -4.52 -11.42
CA LEU A 51 -10.88 -5.39 -12.49
C LEU A 51 -9.68 -5.93 -13.26
N GLY A 52 -9.04 -6.95 -12.68
CA GLY A 52 -7.85 -7.54 -13.27
C GLY A 52 -7.63 -8.95 -12.75
N ASN A 53 -6.47 -9.50 -13.06
CA ASN A 53 -6.17 -10.90 -12.74
C ASN A 53 -5.29 -11.07 -11.50
N ASP A 54 -4.59 -10.02 -11.08
CA ASP A 54 -3.61 -10.14 -10.01
C ASP A 54 -4.20 -9.90 -8.64
N TYR A 55 -5.07 -8.90 -8.51
CA TYR A 55 -5.67 -8.51 -7.24
C TYR A 55 -7.15 -8.20 -7.43
N ASP A 56 -7.90 -8.38 -6.36
CA ASP A 56 -9.34 -8.12 -6.35
C ASP A 56 -9.69 -6.80 -5.70
N LEU A 57 -8.92 -6.41 -4.66
CA LEU A 57 -9.17 -5.20 -3.92
C LEU A 57 -7.92 -4.34 -3.82
N LEU A 58 -8.12 -3.04 -3.92
CA LEU A 58 -7.11 -2.04 -3.60
C LEU A 58 -7.65 -1.19 -2.46
N ILE A 59 -6.91 -1.11 -1.39
CA ILE A 59 -7.30 -0.37 -0.20
C ILE A 59 -6.26 0.72 0.05
N ILE A 60 -6.74 1.95 0.22
CA ILE A 60 -5.90 3.08 0.61
C ILE A 60 -6.36 3.53 1.98
N GLY A 61 -5.44 3.68 2.91
CA GLY A 61 -5.77 4.05 4.27
C GLY A 61 -4.68 4.82 4.97
N GLU A 62 -4.98 5.17 6.21
CA GLU A 62 -4.07 5.86 7.12
C GLU A 62 -3.77 4.98 8.32
N ALA A 63 -2.54 4.99 8.77
CA ALA A 63 -2.10 4.32 9.98
C ALA A 63 -1.34 5.34 10.84
N GLU A 64 -1.67 5.39 12.14
CA GLU A 64 -0.97 6.27 13.07
C GLU A 64 0.44 5.77 13.38
N ASP A 65 0.60 4.46 13.35
CA ASP A 65 1.83 3.79 13.76
C ASP A 65 2.27 2.85 12.64
N PRO A 66 3.57 2.85 12.26
CA PRO A 66 4.09 1.90 11.27
C PRO A 66 3.81 0.43 11.60
N LYS A 67 3.65 0.10 12.87
CA LYS A 67 3.33 -1.28 13.30
C LYS A 67 1.98 -1.77 12.79
N VAL A 68 1.10 -0.86 12.39
CA VAL A 68 -0.19 -1.23 11.82
C VAL A 68 -0.01 -2.01 10.51
N LEU A 69 1.01 -1.70 9.73
CA LEU A 69 1.23 -2.35 8.44
C LEU A 69 1.47 -3.87 8.57
N PRO A 70 2.39 -4.34 9.42
CA PRO A 70 2.52 -5.79 9.63
C PRO A 70 1.30 -6.41 10.29
N ARG A 71 0.54 -5.66 11.08
CA ARG A 71 -0.71 -6.16 11.66
C ARG A 71 -1.75 -6.43 10.57
N ILE A 72 -1.85 -5.55 9.58
CA ILE A 72 -2.75 -5.75 8.44
C ILE A 72 -2.32 -6.99 7.65
N ASP A 73 -1.02 -7.15 7.42
CA ASP A 73 -0.51 -8.33 6.73
C ASP A 73 -0.87 -9.61 7.47
N ALA A 74 -0.65 -9.64 8.78
CA ALA A 74 -0.98 -10.80 9.62
C ALA A 74 -2.48 -11.07 9.62
N LEU A 75 -3.31 -10.03 9.66
CA LEU A 75 -4.75 -10.15 9.59
C LEU A 75 -5.19 -10.82 8.29
N CYS A 76 -4.68 -10.35 7.16
CA CYS A 76 -5.03 -10.91 5.87
C CYS A 76 -4.61 -12.37 5.74
N LYS A 77 -3.43 -12.72 6.23
CA LYS A 77 -2.97 -14.11 6.24
C LYS A 77 -3.87 -14.99 7.09
N ARG A 78 -4.30 -14.50 8.24
CA ARG A 78 -5.23 -15.23 9.10
C ARG A 78 -6.54 -15.53 8.38
N GLU A 79 -7.04 -14.59 7.61
CA GLU A 79 -8.29 -14.76 6.86
C GLU A 79 -8.08 -15.56 5.56
N GLY A 80 -6.86 -15.95 5.26
CA GLY A 80 -6.54 -16.73 4.06
C GLY A 80 -6.46 -15.91 2.79
N PHE A 81 -6.36 -14.59 2.91
CA PHE A 81 -6.18 -13.71 1.75
C PHE A 81 -4.69 -13.56 1.42
N VAL A 82 -4.41 -13.36 0.15
CA VAL A 82 -3.08 -12.96 -0.28
C VAL A 82 -3.09 -11.43 -0.36
N ALA A 83 -2.23 -10.79 0.41
CA ALA A 83 -2.20 -9.35 0.48
C ALA A 83 -0.78 -8.81 0.47
N LYS A 84 -0.65 -7.60 -0.07
CA LYS A 84 0.61 -6.84 -0.01
C LYS A 84 0.27 -5.45 0.50
N THR A 85 0.88 -5.08 1.62
CA THR A 85 0.69 -3.78 2.24
C THR A 85 1.99 -3.00 2.19
N HIS A 86 1.91 -1.78 1.68
CA HIS A 86 3.07 -0.92 1.52
C HIS A 86 2.78 0.46 2.11
N PRO A 87 3.77 1.09 2.75
CA PRO A 87 3.65 2.51 3.04
C PRO A 87 3.59 3.30 1.73
N ALA A 88 2.88 4.40 1.76
CA ALA A 88 2.70 5.24 0.58
C ALA A 88 2.84 6.70 0.98
N VAL A 89 3.35 7.50 0.08
CA VAL A 89 3.40 8.94 0.22
C VAL A 89 2.79 9.58 -1.00
N ASP A 90 2.21 10.75 -0.80
CA ASP A 90 1.69 11.54 -1.89
C ASP A 90 2.82 11.88 -2.87
N ALA A 91 2.51 11.89 -4.16
CA ALA A 91 3.51 12.11 -5.20
C ALA A 91 4.20 13.48 -5.07
N GLU A 92 3.44 14.52 -4.72
CA GLU A 92 4.01 15.83 -4.51
C GLU A 92 4.95 15.87 -3.31
N GLU A 93 4.55 15.22 -2.23
CA GLU A 93 5.39 15.11 -1.06
C GLU A 93 6.67 14.33 -1.37
N TYR A 94 6.57 13.26 -2.10
CA TYR A 94 7.74 12.49 -2.50
C TYR A 94 8.69 13.34 -3.35
N ALA A 95 8.16 14.13 -4.26
CA ALA A 95 8.98 15.04 -5.06
C ALA A 95 9.74 16.05 -4.16
N ARG A 96 9.07 16.57 -3.14
CA ARG A 96 9.75 17.46 -2.18
C ARG A 96 10.84 16.74 -1.42
N LEU A 97 10.61 15.49 -1.01
CA LEU A 97 11.62 14.68 -0.33
C LEU A 97 12.84 14.42 -1.22
N VAL A 98 12.63 14.20 -2.50
CA VAL A 98 13.73 14.01 -3.44
C VAL A 98 14.61 15.28 -3.50
N HIS A 99 14.00 16.46 -3.58
CA HIS A 99 14.73 17.73 -3.55
C HIS A 99 15.45 17.93 -2.22
N GLU A 100 14.79 17.63 -1.12
CA GLU A 100 15.38 17.75 0.20
C GLU A 100 16.61 16.87 0.37
N ILE A 101 16.51 15.61 -0.07
CA ILE A 101 17.64 14.68 0.01
C ILE A 101 18.81 15.16 -0.87
N ALA A 102 18.51 15.65 -2.07
CA ALA A 102 19.54 16.21 -2.93
C ALA A 102 20.27 17.37 -2.26
N ASP A 103 19.53 18.26 -1.60
CA ASP A 103 20.11 19.38 -0.87
C ASP A 103 20.95 18.93 0.31
N ILE A 104 20.47 17.96 1.07
CA ILE A 104 21.20 17.44 2.22
C ILE A 104 22.52 16.80 1.79
N VAL A 105 22.50 16.00 0.77
CA VAL A 105 23.70 15.34 0.24
C VAL A 105 24.67 16.38 -0.29
N HIS A 106 24.17 17.37 -0.99
CA HIS A 106 25.01 18.44 -1.54
C HIS A 106 25.69 19.25 -0.45
N ARG A 107 24.95 19.62 0.60
CA ARG A 107 25.51 20.34 1.76
C ARG A 107 26.49 19.51 2.55
N GLY A 108 26.35 18.19 2.53
CA GLY A 108 27.27 17.27 3.19
C GLY A 108 28.62 17.11 2.49
N GLY A 109 28.81 17.76 1.34
CA GLY A 109 30.06 17.70 0.62
C GLY A 109 30.28 16.42 -0.18
N TYR A 110 29.25 15.61 -0.34
CA TYR A 110 29.34 14.40 -1.16
C TYR A 110 29.00 14.73 -2.59
N PRO A 111 29.81 14.29 -3.56
CA PRO A 111 29.41 14.37 -4.94
C PRO A 111 28.23 13.44 -5.19
N SER A 112 27.21 13.93 -5.88
CA SER A 112 26.00 13.16 -6.12
C SER A 112 26.30 11.99 -7.07
N THR A 113 26.89 12.29 -8.20
CA THR A 113 27.36 11.31 -9.18
C THR A 113 28.55 11.92 -9.92
N PRO A 114 29.40 11.12 -10.58
CA PRO A 114 30.46 11.67 -11.40
C PRO A 114 29.94 12.63 -12.48
N LEU A 115 28.79 12.35 -13.04
CA LEU A 115 28.19 13.21 -14.06
C LEU A 115 27.74 14.54 -13.45
N ASP A 116 27.12 14.50 -12.28
CA ASP A 116 26.69 15.71 -11.57
C ASP A 116 27.89 16.55 -11.17
N ASP A 117 28.98 15.92 -10.74
CA ASP A 117 30.18 16.63 -10.39
C ASP A 117 30.77 17.35 -11.60
N GLU A 118 30.79 16.71 -12.75
CA GLU A 118 31.24 17.33 -13.97
C GLU A 118 30.35 18.51 -14.34
N GLU A 119 29.05 18.33 -14.23
CA GLU A 119 28.09 19.40 -14.48
C GLU A 119 28.27 20.55 -13.50
N GLN A 120 28.47 20.25 -12.25
CA GLN A 120 28.68 21.28 -11.23
C GLN A 120 29.98 22.04 -11.47
N GLN A 121 30.99 21.38 -11.91
CA GLN A 121 32.27 22.01 -12.24
C GLN A 121 32.15 22.86 -13.51
N GLN A 122 31.32 22.42 -14.43
CA GLN A 122 31.06 23.13 -15.67
C GLN A 122 30.07 24.27 -15.50
N ALA A 123 29.17 24.07 -14.58
CA ALA A 123 28.15 25.04 -14.24
C ALA A 123 28.66 25.93 -13.11
#